data_2d2a7f57e5ed4067c927a29331c945e2
#
_entry.id   2d2a7f57e5ed4067c927a29331c945e2
#
_cell.length_a   1.000
_cell.length_b   1.000
_cell.length_c   1.000
_cell.angle_alpha   90.00
_cell.angle_beta   90.00
_cell.angle_gamma   90.00
#
_symmetry.space_group_name_H-M   'P 1'
#
loop_
_entity.id
_entity.type
_entity.pdbx_description
1 polymer ?
#
loop_
_entity_poly.entity_id
_entity_poly.type
_entity_poly.pdbx_seq_one_letter_code
_entity_poly.pdbx_strand_id
1 'polypeptide(L)'
;AKQATPEIPPMLIKDENDNLVPLVDLQGKFVKELGEFGGKYVKNEYYKDGEAPEKSIDVELAIKLKEENKAFKVEKYKHSYPNCWRTDKPILYYPLDSWFIKVTDVKDRMHELNKTINWKPVSTGEGRFGNWLANANDWNLSRSRYWGIPLPIWRTEDKKEEICIGSVAELKAEIQKSVEAGIISEDIYANFEVGNMSDENYATIDLHKNIVDQIILVSPSGKPMQRESDLIDVWFDSGSMPYAQWHYPFENKELIDENKSFPADFIAEGVDQTRGWFYTL
;
A
#
# COMPACT_ATOMS: atom_id res chain seq x y z
N ALA A 1 0.62 20.14 -7.78
CA ALA A 1 1.71 21.08 -7.54
C ALA A 1 2.70 21.08 -8.72
N LYS A 2 3.27 19.94 -9.10
CA LYS A 2 4.26 19.83 -10.21
C LYS A 2 3.75 20.30 -11.59
N GLN A 3 2.44 20.38 -11.78
CA GLN A 3 1.84 20.85 -13.04
C GLN A 3 1.53 22.36 -13.03
N ALA A 4 1.70 23.03 -11.90
CA ALA A 4 1.48 24.45 -11.80
C ALA A 4 2.67 25.25 -12.36
N THR A 5 2.40 26.43 -12.94
CA THR A 5 3.44 27.34 -13.41
C THR A 5 3.16 28.74 -12.83
N PRO A 6 3.98 29.26 -11.89
CA PRO A 6 5.17 28.58 -11.32
C PRO A 6 4.84 27.35 -10.48
N GLU A 7 5.83 26.48 -10.27
CA GLU A 7 5.66 25.31 -9.43
C GLU A 7 5.27 25.69 -8.01
N ILE A 8 4.21 25.09 -7.47
CA ILE A 8 3.80 25.29 -6.08
C ILE A 8 4.71 24.43 -5.19
N PRO A 9 5.41 25.03 -4.21
CA PRO A 9 6.26 24.26 -3.32
C PRO A 9 5.45 23.22 -2.55
N PRO A 10 6.05 22.06 -2.20
CA PRO A 10 5.37 21.05 -1.40
C PRO A 10 4.99 21.63 -0.03
N MET A 11 3.87 21.17 0.52
CA MET A 11 3.44 21.53 1.89
C MET A 11 4.24 20.69 2.91
N LEU A 12 5.53 20.93 2.96
CA LEU A 12 6.48 20.28 3.84
C LEU A 12 7.28 21.33 4.59
N ILE A 13 7.72 21.01 5.78
CA ILE A 13 8.59 21.84 6.61
C ILE A 13 9.85 21.02 6.94
N LYS A 14 10.95 21.68 7.26
CA LYS A 14 12.16 21.03 7.73
C LYS A 14 12.08 20.84 9.24
N ASP A 15 12.37 19.62 9.69
CA ASP A 15 12.56 19.32 11.12
C ASP A 15 13.93 19.78 11.61
N GLU A 16 14.23 19.55 12.87
CA GLU A 16 15.51 19.91 13.51
C GLU A 16 16.74 19.17 12.91
N ASN A 17 16.52 18.12 12.13
CA ASN A 17 17.54 17.35 11.42
C ASN A 17 17.60 17.68 9.90
N ASP A 18 16.95 18.78 9.48
CA ASP A 18 16.84 19.22 8.08
C ASP A 18 16.06 18.24 7.16
N ASN A 19 15.31 17.28 7.72
CA ASN A 19 14.43 16.40 6.96
C ASN A 19 13.13 17.09 6.61
N LEU A 20 12.61 16.83 5.40
CA LEU A 20 11.30 17.31 4.98
C LEU A 20 10.20 16.47 5.63
N VAL A 21 9.38 17.09 6.46
CA VAL A 21 8.26 16.45 7.17
C VAL A 21 6.93 17.11 6.82
N PRO A 22 5.80 16.39 6.84
CA PRO A 22 4.47 16.97 6.70
C PRO A 22 4.20 18.00 7.80
N LEU A 23 3.36 19.00 7.50
CA LEU A 23 2.95 20.00 8.48
C LEU A 23 2.12 19.45 9.64
N VAL A 24 1.60 18.25 9.48
CA VAL A 24 0.74 17.56 10.45
C VAL A 24 1.36 16.20 10.76
N ASP A 25 1.41 15.81 12.02
CA ASP A 25 1.89 14.52 12.47
C ASP A 25 0.84 13.40 12.32
N LEU A 26 1.23 12.16 12.63
CA LEU A 26 0.34 11.00 12.56
C LEU A 26 -0.80 11.01 13.59
N GLN A 27 -0.76 11.93 14.58
CA GLN A 27 -1.84 12.14 15.55
C GLN A 27 -2.85 13.19 15.07
N GLY A 28 -2.59 13.83 13.93
CA GLY A 28 -3.43 14.92 13.42
C GLY A 28 -3.15 16.26 14.10
N LYS A 29 -1.93 16.46 14.65
CA LYS A 29 -1.47 17.72 15.23
C LYS A 29 -0.49 18.41 14.29
N PHE A 30 -0.49 19.74 14.31
CA PHE A 30 0.58 20.48 13.66
C PHE A 30 1.92 20.20 14.33
N VAL A 31 2.97 20.04 13.52
CA VAL A 31 4.34 19.84 14.01
C VAL A 31 4.86 21.08 14.75
N LYS A 32 5.82 20.90 15.64
CA LYS A 32 6.32 21.96 16.55
C LYS A 32 6.87 23.16 15.78
N GLU A 33 7.45 22.92 14.61
CA GLU A 33 8.08 23.90 13.73
C GLU A 33 7.09 24.94 13.19
N LEU A 34 5.78 24.71 13.30
CA LEU A 34 4.74 25.67 12.96
C LEU A 34 4.49 26.73 14.06
N GLY A 35 5.35 26.81 15.09
CA GLY A 35 5.34 27.85 16.10
C GLY A 35 4.03 27.89 16.89
N GLU A 36 3.25 28.99 16.78
CA GLU A 36 2.01 29.19 17.56
C GLU A 36 0.91 28.17 17.32
N PHE A 37 0.97 27.44 16.20
CA PHE A 37 0.04 26.35 15.88
C PHE A 37 0.58 24.98 16.24
N GLY A 38 1.88 24.85 16.56
CA GLY A 38 2.55 23.62 16.90
C GLY A 38 1.87 22.88 18.07
N GLY A 39 1.63 21.58 17.89
CA GLY A 39 0.99 20.73 18.89
C GLY A 39 -0.53 20.83 18.96
N LYS A 40 -1.17 21.78 18.26
CA LYS A 40 -2.64 21.86 18.19
C LYS A 40 -3.18 20.86 17.18
N TYR A 41 -4.32 20.25 17.50
CA TYR A 41 -5.03 19.39 16.53
C TYR A 41 -5.62 20.21 15.36
N VAL A 42 -5.56 19.66 14.16
CA VAL A 42 -6.15 20.26 12.95
C VAL A 42 -7.67 20.20 12.93
N LYS A 43 -8.29 19.40 13.80
CA LYS A 43 -9.75 19.30 13.96
C LYS A 43 -10.11 19.25 15.44
N ASN A 44 -11.16 19.99 15.82
CA ASN A 44 -11.64 19.99 17.20
C ASN A 44 -12.12 18.63 17.68
N GLU A 45 -12.63 17.80 16.78
CA GLU A 45 -13.11 16.44 17.06
C GLU A 45 -12.00 15.47 17.48
N TYR A 46 -10.72 15.85 17.34
CA TYR A 46 -9.59 15.01 17.77
C TYR A 46 -9.22 15.21 19.24
N TYR A 47 -9.64 16.30 19.84
CA TYR A 47 -9.50 16.49 21.28
C TYR A 47 -10.39 15.50 22.06
N LYS A 48 -10.05 15.26 23.32
CA LYS A 48 -10.94 14.56 24.24
C LYS A 48 -12.14 15.44 24.59
N ASP A 49 -13.19 14.82 25.05
CA ASP A 49 -14.41 15.52 25.46
C ASP A 49 -14.10 16.62 26.50
N GLY A 50 -14.51 17.83 26.16
CA GLY A 50 -14.32 19.02 27.00
C GLY A 50 -12.91 19.68 26.89
N GLU A 51 -11.96 19.11 26.14
CA GLU A 51 -10.62 19.68 25.97
C GLU A 51 -10.47 20.52 24.69
N ALA A 52 -11.45 20.48 23.81
CA ALA A 52 -11.41 21.25 22.56
C ALA A 52 -11.42 22.77 22.83
N PRO A 53 -10.57 23.56 22.14
CA PRO A 53 -10.59 25.00 22.30
C PRO A 53 -11.91 25.59 21.76
N GLU A 54 -12.34 26.73 22.31
CA GLU A 54 -13.55 27.46 21.86
C GLU A 54 -13.48 27.84 20.37
N LYS A 55 -12.31 28.27 19.91
CA LYS A 55 -12.05 28.57 18.50
C LYS A 55 -11.29 27.39 17.88
N SER A 56 -11.84 26.87 16.78
CA SER A 56 -11.11 25.89 15.99
C SER A 56 -9.87 26.50 15.33
N ILE A 57 -8.91 25.66 15.01
CA ILE A 57 -7.69 26.08 14.33
C ILE A 57 -7.99 26.77 12.97
N ASP A 58 -9.04 26.36 12.27
CA ASP A 58 -9.47 27.00 11.01
C ASP A 58 -9.86 28.46 11.26
N VAL A 59 -10.51 28.77 12.39
CA VAL A 59 -10.89 30.13 12.78
C VAL A 59 -9.66 30.95 13.19
N GLU A 60 -8.74 30.36 13.96
CA GLU A 60 -7.50 31.04 14.36
C GLU A 60 -6.64 31.39 13.15
N LEU A 61 -6.47 30.47 12.19
CA LEU A 61 -5.77 30.69 10.93
C LEU A 61 -6.43 31.81 10.10
N ALA A 62 -7.76 31.79 10.01
CA ALA A 62 -8.49 32.82 9.27
C ALA A 62 -8.32 34.20 9.90
N ILE A 63 -8.32 34.30 11.22
CA ILE A 63 -8.07 35.57 11.96
C ILE A 63 -6.65 36.06 11.66
N LYS A 64 -5.65 35.21 11.85
CA LYS A 64 -4.24 35.55 11.60
C LYS A 64 -4.01 36.02 10.17
N LEU A 65 -4.53 35.34 9.17
CA LEU A 65 -4.37 35.75 7.77
C LEU A 65 -5.06 37.06 7.46
N LYS A 66 -6.15 37.41 8.14
CA LYS A 66 -6.80 38.71 8.03
C LYS A 66 -5.93 39.79 8.66
N GLU A 67 -5.42 39.57 9.87
CA GLU A 67 -4.56 40.54 10.59
C GLU A 67 -3.27 40.82 9.82
N GLU A 68 -2.69 39.78 9.19
CA GLU A 68 -1.51 39.91 8.34
C GLU A 68 -1.80 40.43 6.92
N ASN A 69 -3.06 40.80 6.63
CA ASN A 69 -3.51 41.26 5.31
C ASN A 69 -3.19 40.29 4.15
N LYS A 70 -3.20 38.98 4.46
CA LYS A 70 -2.95 37.89 3.51
C LYS A 70 -4.23 37.19 3.03
N ALA A 71 -5.38 37.47 3.64
CA ALA A 71 -6.66 36.89 3.27
C ALA A 71 -7.36 37.70 2.19
N PHE A 72 -7.50 37.13 1.00
CA PHE A 72 -8.29 37.79 -0.06
C PHE A 72 -9.80 37.78 0.27
N LYS A 73 -10.32 36.64 0.74
CA LYS A 73 -11.73 36.45 1.15
C LYS A 73 -11.81 35.37 2.24
N VAL A 74 -12.65 35.61 3.23
CA VAL A 74 -12.97 34.60 4.26
C VAL A 74 -14.47 34.50 4.35
N GLU A 75 -15.01 33.28 4.13
CA GLU A 75 -16.43 32.98 4.25
C GLU A 75 -16.64 31.59 4.87
N LYS A 76 -17.79 31.42 5.53
CA LYS A 76 -18.18 30.12 6.05
C LYS A 76 -18.86 29.32 4.95
N TYR A 77 -18.30 28.14 4.65
CA TYR A 77 -18.87 27.20 3.69
C TYR A 77 -19.25 25.90 4.39
N LYS A 78 -20.51 25.45 4.20
CA LYS A 78 -21.00 24.20 4.75
C LYS A 78 -21.03 23.13 3.66
N HIS A 79 -20.35 22.05 3.86
CA HIS A 79 -20.31 20.90 2.94
C HIS A 79 -20.25 19.57 3.72
N SER A 80 -20.53 18.45 3.03
CA SER A 80 -20.31 17.12 3.58
C SER A 80 -18.81 16.84 3.72
N TYR A 81 -18.44 16.16 4.80
CA TYR A 81 -17.05 15.75 5.05
C TYR A 81 -17.01 14.27 5.46
N PRO A 82 -16.09 13.46 4.93
CA PRO A 82 -16.01 12.04 5.24
C PRO A 82 -15.50 11.82 6.66
N ASN A 83 -16.18 10.96 7.40
CA ASN A 83 -15.78 10.53 8.73
C ASN A 83 -15.33 9.07 8.73
N CYS A 84 -14.44 8.73 9.64
CA CYS A 84 -14.03 7.36 9.89
C CYS A 84 -15.22 6.56 10.47
N TRP A 85 -15.59 5.47 9.81
CA TRP A 85 -16.73 4.63 10.23
C TRP A 85 -16.56 3.94 11.59
N ARG A 86 -15.32 3.89 12.12
CA ARG A 86 -15.03 3.31 13.45
C ARG A 86 -15.10 4.32 14.58
N THR A 87 -14.75 5.58 14.31
CA THR A 87 -14.57 6.60 15.36
C THR A 87 -15.50 7.80 15.19
N ASP A 88 -16.24 7.86 14.10
CA ASP A 88 -17.05 9.02 13.67
C ASP A 88 -16.28 10.35 13.57
N LYS A 89 -14.95 10.28 13.64
CA LYS A 89 -14.09 11.47 13.54
C LYS A 89 -13.76 11.78 12.09
N PRO A 90 -13.58 13.07 11.73
CA PRO A 90 -13.16 13.48 10.40
C PRO A 90 -11.87 12.78 9.99
N ILE A 91 -11.79 12.31 8.74
CA ILE A 91 -10.54 11.77 8.20
C ILE A 91 -9.65 12.89 7.66
N LEU A 92 -8.35 12.64 7.56
CA LEU A 92 -7.39 13.52 6.89
C LEU A 92 -6.87 12.85 5.62
N TYR A 93 -6.68 13.67 4.57
CA TYR A 93 -5.87 13.26 3.43
C TYR A 93 -4.40 13.46 3.83
N TYR A 94 -3.75 12.36 4.14
CA TYR A 94 -2.40 12.36 4.68
C TYR A 94 -1.45 11.61 3.73
N PRO A 95 -0.27 12.15 3.38
CA PRO A 95 0.72 11.44 2.61
C PRO A 95 1.32 10.32 3.46
N LEU A 96 1.28 9.11 2.95
CA LEU A 96 1.90 7.93 3.55
C LEU A 96 2.84 7.28 2.55
N ASP A 97 3.97 6.81 3.02
CA ASP A 97 4.81 5.90 2.24
C ASP A 97 3.99 4.65 1.92
N SER A 98 4.01 4.23 0.68
CA SER A 98 3.24 3.08 0.22
C SER A 98 4.01 2.33 -0.86
N TRP A 99 3.73 1.03 -0.97
CA TRP A 99 4.29 0.18 -2.01
C TRP A 99 3.36 0.16 -3.22
N PHE A 100 3.94 0.27 -4.41
CA PHE A 100 3.19 0.33 -5.65
C PHE A 100 3.68 -0.72 -6.64
N ILE A 101 2.75 -1.30 -7.39
CA ILE A 101 3.07 -1.97 -8.64
C ILE A 101 3.11 -0.91 -9.73
N LYS A 102 4.20 -0.85 -10.47
CA LYS A 102 4.41 0.14 -11.54
C LYS A 102 3.66 -0.27 -12.82
N VAL A 103 2.34 -0.21 -12.74
CA VAL A 103 1.43 -0.58 -13.84
C VAL A 103 1.69 0.25 -15.09
N THR A 104 2.16 1.49 -14.92
CA THR A 104 2.48 2.38 -16.03
C THR A 104 3.55 1.83 -16.98
N ASP A 105 4.42 0.92 -16.54
CA ASP A 105 5.43 0.28 -17.40
C ASP A 105 4.83 -0.77 -18.34
N VAL A 106 3.68 -1.33 -18.00
CA VAL A 106 3.04 -2.42 -18.77
C VAL A 106 1.68 -2.05 -19.35
N LYS A 107 1.14 -0.88 -19.04
CA LYS A 107 -0.22 -0.46 -19.44
C LYS A 107 -0.46 -0.51 -20.95
N ASP A 108 0.53 -0.14 -21.75
CA ASP A 108 0.40 -0.16 -23.21
C ASP A 108 0.24 -1.60 -23.72
N ARG A 109 1.00 -2.54 -23.13
CA ARG A 109 0.86 -3.96 -23.42
C ARG A 109 -0.49 -4.52 -22.97
N MET A 110 -0.97 -4.13 -21.79
CA MET A 110 -2.30 -4.51 -21.29
C MET A 110 -3.39 -3.99 -22.24
N HIS A 111 -3.28 -2.74 -22.70
CA HIS A 111 -4.22 -2.16 -23.66
C HIS A 111 -4.24 -2.91 -24.99
N GLU A 112 -3.08 -3.31 -25.53
CA GLU A 112 -3.01 -4.12 -26.76
C GLU A 112 -3.59 -5.52 -26.57
N LEU A 113 -3.30 -6.19 -25.45
CA LEU A 113 -3.87 -7.49 -25.12
C LEU A 113 -5.39 -7.45 -24.98
N ASN A 114 -5.95 -6.38 -24.41
CA ASN A 114 -7.40 -6.18 -24.33
C ASN A 114 -8.09 -6.24 -25.69
N LYS A 115 -7.42 -5.83 -26.78
CA LYS A 115 -7.98 -5.87 -28.14
C LYS A 115 -8.11 -7.29 -28.68
N THR A 116 -7.44 -8.27 -28.09
CA THR A 116 -7.53 -9.68 -28.48
C THR A 116 -8.72 -10.39 -27.86
N ILE A 117 -9.36 -9.80 -26.85
CA ILE A 117 -10.49 -10.36 -26.11
C ILE A 117 -11.79 -10.15 -26.88
N ASN A 118 -12.59 -11.21 -27.05
CA ASN A 118 -13.91 -11.12 -27.66
C ASN A 118 -14.97 -10.63 -26.68
N TRP A 119 -14.93 -9.34 -26.37
CA TRP A 119 -15.86 -8.72 -25.44
C TRP A 119 -17.33 -8.79 -25.87
N LYS A 120 -18.22 -9.11 -24.93
CA LYS A 120 -19.67 -9.05 -25.10
C LYS A 120 -20.31 -8.21 -23.98
N PRO A 121 -20.79 -7.00 -24.25
CA PRO A 121 -20.74 -6.31 -25.54
C PRO A 121 -19.35 -5.76 -25.88
N VAL A 122 -19.05 -5.61 -27.16
CA VAL A 122 -17.78 -5.06 -27.69
C VAL A 122 -17.47 -3.69 -27.10
N SER A 123 -18.48 -2.83 -26.92
CA SER A 123 -18.33 -1.48 -26.36
C SER A 123 -17.75 -1.46 -24.94
N THR A 124 -17.84 -2.54 -24.18
CA THR A 124 -17.20 -2.65 -22.86
C THR A 124 -15.68 -2.69 -23.00
N GLY A 125 -15.17 -3.50 -23.92
CA GLY A 125 -13.73 -3.65 -24.15
C GLY A 125 -13.10 -2.43 -24.82
N GLU A 126 -13.70 -1.94 -25.91
CA GLU A 126 -13.20 -0.78 -26.66
C GLU A 126 -13.38 0.55 -25.89
N GLY A 127 -14.51 0.69 -25.18
CA GLY A 127 -14.86 1.90 -24.45
C GLY A 127 -14.38 1.88 -23.00
N ARG A 128 -15.21 1.34 -22.10
CA ARG A 128 -15.00 1.45 -20.64
C ARG A 128 -13.68 0.85 -20.17
N PHE A 129 -13.39 -0.38 -20.55
CA PHE A 129 -12.18 -1.08 -20.08
C PHE A 129 -10.93 -0.62 -20.83
N GLY A 130 -11.00 -0.50 -22.16
CA GLY A 130 -9.90 0.00 -22.98
C GLY A 130 -9.45 1.41 -22.58
N ASN A 131 -10.40 2.33 -22.31
CA ASN A 131 -10.09 3.66 -21.81
C ASN A 131 -9.48 3.63 -20.40
N TRP A 132 -9.92 2.70 -19.55
CA TRP A 132 -9.35 2.53 -18.22
C TRP A 132 -7.88 2.08 -18.29
N LEU A 133 -7.58 1.07 -19.11
CA LEU A 133 -6.21 0.57 -19.30
C LEU A 133 -5.29 1.64 -19.92
N ALA A 134 -5.76 2.36 -20.94
CA ALA A 134 -4.98 3.42 -21.57
C ALA A 134 -4.56 4.54 -20.60
N ASN A 135 -5.37 4.77 -19.55
CA ASN A 135 -5.14 5.78 -18.54
C ASN A 135 -4.76 5.17 -17.17
N ALA A 136 -4.32 3.92 -17.13
CA ALA A 136 -3.97 3.24 -15.90
C ALA A 136 -2.84 3.96 -15.17
N ASN A 137 -2.98 4.07 -13.86
CA ASN A 137 -1.95 4.58 -12.95
C ASN A 137 -1.32 3.41 -12.19
N ASP A 138 -0.20 3.70 -11.52
CA ASP A 138 0.44 2.73 -10.64
C ASP A 138 -0.52 2.30 -9.52
N TRP A 139 -0.51 1.02 -9.22
CA TRP A 139 -1.39 0.42 -8.22
C TRP A 139 -0.78 0.52 -6.83
N ASN A 140 -1.38 1.30 -5.96
CA ASN A 140 -1.03 1.29 -4.54
C ASN A 140 -1.42 -0.08 -3.95
N LEU A 141 -0.43 -0.94 -3.74
CA LEU A 141 -0.61 -2.32 -3.32
C LEU A 141 -0.72 -2.46 -1.80
N SER A 142 0.02 -1.65 -1.04
CA SER A 142 0.12 -1.82 0.41
C SER A 142 -1.09 -1.31 1.17
N ARG A 143 -1.44 -2.00 2.26
CA ARG A 143 -2.55 -1.68 3.16
C ARG A 143 -2.12 -1.75 4.62
N SER A 144 -2.29 -0.65 5.34
CA SER A 144 -2.12 -0.61 6.80
C SER A 144 -3.33 -1.23 7.49
N ARG A 145 -3.30 -2.55 7.67
CA ARG A 145 -4.36 -3.37 8.26
C ARG A 145 -3.76 -4.42 9.20
N TYR A 146 -4.62 -5.02 10.03
CA TYR A 146 -4.20 -6.07 10.98
C TYR A 146 -4.31 -7.48 10.41
N TRP A 147 -5.22 -7.70 9.46
CA TRP A 147 -5.49 -9.01 8.87
C TRP A 147 -5.46 -8.94 7.34
N GLY A 148 -4.78 -9.91 6.74
CA GLY A 148 -4.59 -10.07 5.30
C GLY A 148 -3.23 -10.68 5.00
N ILE A 149 -2.85 -10.77 3.73
CA ILE A 149 -1.55 -11.30 3.29
C ILE A 149 -0.45 -10.28 3.62
N PRO A 150 0.59 -10.67 4.39
CA PRO A 150 1.73 -9.81 4.68
C PRO A 150 2.51 -9.45 3.42
N LEU A 151 2.93 -8.21 3.29
CA LEU A 151 3.83 -7.78 2.22
C LEU A 151 5.19 -8.47 2.43
N PRO A 152 5.72 -9.26 1.46
CA PRO A 152 6.90 -10.10 1.66
C PRO A 152 8.21 -9.30 1.44
N ILE A 153 8.33 -8.14 2.05
CA ILE A 153 9.48 -7.24 1.89
C ILE A 153 10.13 -7.01 3.25
N TRP A 154 11.43 -7.25 3.33
CA TRP A 154 12.27 -6.94 4.48
C TRP A 154 13.22 -5.80 4.16
N ARG A 155 13.41 -4.87 5.10
CA ARG A 155 14.27 -3.68 4.93
C ARG A 155 15.07 -3.39 6.17
N THR A 156 16.26 -2.79 5.94
CA THR A 156 17.03 -2.16 7.01
C THR A 156 16.32 -0.92 7.56
N GLU A 157 16.61 -0.55 8.81
CA GLU A 157 16.03 0.63 9.46
C GLU A 157 16.29 1.92 8.67
N ASP A 158 17.48 2.05 8.08
CA ASP A 158 17.86 3.19 7.24
C ASP A 158 17.27 3.14 5.82
N LYS A 159 16.45 2.12 5.51
CA LYS A 159 15.77 1.87 4.24
C LYS A 159 16.68 1.83 3.00
N LYS A 160 17.97 1.52 3.18
CA LYS A 160 18.94 1.47 2.08
C LYS A 160 19.09 0.09 1.45
N GLU A 161 18.77 -0.94 2.19
CA GLU A 161 18.82 -2.32 1.73
C GLU A 161 17.46 -2.97 1.95
N GLU A 162 17.00 -3.70 0.95
CA GLU A 162 15.72 -4.39 0.98
C GLU A 162 15.76 -5.67 0.16
N ILE A 163 14.90 -6.60 0.52
CA ILE A 163 14.67 -7.85 -0.22
C ILE A 163 13.16 -8.13 -0.30
N CYS A 164 12.69 -8.52 -1.48
CA CYS A 164 11.34 -9.03 -1.68
C CYS A 164 11.42 -10.56 -1.83
N ILE A 165 10.77 -11.28 -0.94
CA ILE A 165 10.79 -12.75 -0.90
C ILE A 165 9.70 -13.31 -1.82
N GLY A 166 10.11 -14.11 -2.80
CA GLY A 166 9.23 -14.69 -3.81
C GLY A 166 8.74 -16.11 -3.50
N SER A 167 9.29 -16.78 -2.49
CA SER A 167 8.89 -18.16 -2.12
C SER A 167 9.27 -18.53 -0.70
N VAL A 168 8.63 -19.57 -0.16
CA VAL A 168 9.02 -20.13 1.15
C VAL A 168 10.44 -20.70 1.11
N ALA A 169 10.85 -21.28 -0.01
CA ALA A 169 12.22 -21.77 -0.18
C ALA A 169 13.25 -20.64 -0.03
N GLU A 170 13.00 -19.51 -0.66
CA GLU A 170 13.84 -18.31 -0.53
C GLU A 170 13.81 -17.77 0.90
N LEU A 171 12.64 -17.66 1.52
CA LEU A 171 12.50 -17.23 2.91
C LEU A 171 13.35 -18.09 3.85
N LYS A 172 13.27 -19.41 3.73
CA LYS A 172 14.10 -20.33 4.55
C LYS A 172 15.59 -20.13 4.31
N ALA A 173 16.00 -19.93 3.05
CA ALA A 173 17.41 -19.67 2.74
C ALA A 173 17.90 -18.35 3.38
N GLU A 174 17.09 -17.30 3.38
CA GLU A 174 17.43 -16.04 4.02
C GLU A 174 17.39 -16.14 5.57
N ILE A 175 16.46 -16.90 6.14
CA ILE A 175 16.44 -17.23 7.57
C ILE A 175 17.73 -17.96 7.96
N GLN A 176 18.18 -18.94 7.18
CA GLN A 176 19.42 -19.68 7.46
C GLN A 176 20.63 -18.75 7.48
N LYS A 177 20.75 -17.80 6.53
CA LYS A 177 21.81 -16.79 6.52
C LYS A 177 21.75 -15.92 7.80
N SER A 178 20.56 -15.60 8.29
CA SER A 178 20.37 -14.78 9.48
C SER A 178 20.77 -15.55 10.77
N VAL A 179 20.54 -16.86 10.80
CA VAL A 179 21.03 -17.73 11.87
C VAL A 179 22.56 -17.80 11.85
N GLU A 180 23.16 -18.04 10.68
CA GLU A 180 24.62 -18.10 10.49
C GLU A 180 25.31 -16.78 10.86
N ALA A 181 24.66 -15.65 10.58
CA ALA A 181 25.13 -14.32 10.96
C ALA A 181 24.89 -13.98 12.44
N GLY A 182 24.18 -14.83 13.20
CA GLY A 182 23.86 -14.60 14.59
C GLY A 182 22.82 -13.50 14.84
N ILE A 183 22.05 -13.13 13.83
CA ILE A 183 20.95 -12.14 13.92
C ILE A 183 19.74 -12.75 14.64
N ILE A 184 19.45 -14.01 14.37
CA ILE A 184 18.42 -14.80 15.05
C ILE A 184 19.02 -16.11 15.55
N SER A 185 18.40 -16.71 16.56
CA SER A 185 18.95 -17.91 17.22
C SER A 185 18.56 -19.22 16.54
N GLU A 186 17.43 -19.25 15.82
CA GLU A 186 16.88 -20.48 15.23
C GLU A 186 15.98 -20.18 14.03
N ASP A 187 15.79 -21.19 13.17
CA ASP A 187 14.81 -21.15 12.08
C ASP A 187 13.44 -21.55 12.65
N ILE A 188 12.49 -20.60 12.66
CA ILE A 188 11.11 -20.86 13.11
C ILE A 188 10.36 -21.85 12.21
N TYR A 189 10.83 -22.07 10.99
CA TYR A 189 10.30 -23.03 10.02
C TYR A 189 11.19 -24.26 9.85
N ALA A 190 11.98 -24.63 10.86
CA ALA A 190 12.90 -25.77 10.79
C ALA A 190 12.23 -27.08 10.36
N ASN A 191 10.96 -27.26 10.76
CA ASN A 191 10.18 -28.48 10.46
C ASN A 191 9.52 -28.47 9.06
N PHE A 192 9.55 -27.36 8.33
CA PHE A 192 8.98 -27.29 7.00
C PHE A 192 10.00 -27.76 5.96
N GLU A 193 9.61 -28.74 5.16
CA GLU A 193 10.42 -29.30 4.07
C GLU A 193 10.05 -28.66 2.72
N VAL A 194 11.00 -27.95 2.12
CA VAL A 194 10.82 -27.33 0.79
C VAL A 194 10.62 -28.42 -0.26
N GLY A 195 9.54 -28.29 -1.06
CA GLY A 195 9.20 -29.26 -2.11
C GLY A 195 8.35 -30.44 -1.63
N ASN A 196 8.08 -30.58 -0.35
CA ASN A 196 7.10 -31.53 0.17
C ASN A 196 5.71 -30.88 0.19
N MET A 197 4.84 -31.31 -0.71
CA MET A 197 3.48 -30.77 -0.92
C MET A 197 2.40 -31.46 -0.09
N SER A 198 2.77 -32.24 0.94
CA SER A 198 1.79 -32.91 1.81
C SER A 198 1.11 -31.96 2.77
N ASP A 199 -0.15 -32.23 3.13
CA ASP A 199 -0.92 -31.44 4.11
C ASP A 199 -0.22 -31.39 5.48
N GLU A 200 0.44 -32.48 5.88
CA GLU A 200 1.19 -32.55 7.13
C GLU A 200 2.36 -31.55 7.13
N ASN A 201 3.06 -31.40 6.01
CA ASN A 201 4.14 -30.43 5.88
C ASN A 201 3.60 -29.00 5.90
N TYR A 202 2.52 -28.72 5.17
CA TYR A 202 1.90 -27.38 5.18
C TYR A 202 1.36 -26.99 6.56
N ALA A 203 0.97 -27.93 7.39
CA ALA A 203 0.57 -27.68 8.77
C ALA A 203 1.72 -27.19 9.69
N THR A 204 2.97 -27.30 9.24
CA THR A 204 4.16 -26.85 10.00
C THR A 204 4.57 -25.42 9.70
N ILE A 205 3.92 -24.71 8.76
CA ILE A 205 4.25 -23.35 8.39
C ILE A 205 3.05 -22.42 8.58
N ASP A 206 3.30 -21.24 9.13
CA ASP A 206 2.32 -20.16 9.25
C ASP A 206 2.93 -18.87 8.73
N LEU A 207 2.34 -18.30 7.67
CA LEU A 207 2.78 -17.08 7.01
C LEU A 207 1.93 -15.86 7.40
N HIS A 208 1.08 -15.96 8.42
CA HIS A 208 0.33 -14.80 8.90
C HIS A 208 1.23 -13.74 9.53
N LYS A 209 0.75 -12.51 9.48
CA LYS A 209 1.49 -11.32 9.94
C LYS A 209 2.14 -11.46 11.32
N ASN A 210 1.41 -11.99 12.29
CA ASN A 210 1.88 -12.16 13.67
C ASN A 210 3.08 -13.13 13.80
N ILE A 211 3.29 -14.00 12.83
CA ILE A 211 4.43 -14.92 12.78
C ILE A 211 5.56 -14.32 11.95
N VAL A 212 5.28 -13.91 10.70
CA VAL A 212 6.33 -13.41 9.79
C VAL A 212 6.95 -12.09 10.26
N ASP A 213 6.24 -11.28 11.04
CA ASP A 213 6.78 -10.05 11.65
C ASP A 213 7.89 -10.33 12.67
N GLN A 214 8.03 -11.55 13.17
CA GLN A 214 9.09 -11.97 14.09
C GLN A 214 10.38 -12.36 13.38
N ILE A 215 10.33 -12.54 12.05
CA ILE A 215 11.48 -12.94 11.24
C ILE A 215 12.35 -11.71 10.97
N ILE A 216 13.59 -11.76 11.41
CA ILE A 216 14.61 -10.76 11.11
C ILE A 216 15.58 -11.37 10.11
N LEU A 217 15.73 -10.76 8.94
CA LEU A 217 16.69 -11.21 7.93
C LEU A 217 17.98 -10.39 8.01
N VAL A 218 19.07 -10.96 7.48
CA VAL A 218 20.37 -10.28 7.39
C VAL A 218 20.53 -9.64 6.01
N SER A 219 20.89 -8.37 5.99
CA SER A 219 21.19 -7.67 4.74
C SER A 219 22.59 -8.03 4.20
N PRO A 220 22.90 -7.74 2.92
CA PRO A 220 24.23 -7.91 2.36
C PRO A 220 25.34 -7.20 3.16
N SER A 221 25.04 -6.09 3.82
CA SER A 221 25.98 -5.38 4.69
C SER A 221 26.04 -5.93 6.13
N GLY A 222 25.32 -7.01 6.45
CA GLY A 222 25.26 -7.62 7.78
C GLY A 222 24.31 -6.93 8.77
N LYS A 223 23.49 -5.99 8.30
CA LYS A 223 22.49 -5.31 9.16
C LYS A 223 21.20 -6.12 9.28
N PRO A 224 20.47 -6.00 10.41
CA PRO A 224 19.15 -6.59 10.53
C PRO A 224 18.15 -5.90 9.61
N MET A 225 17.32 -6.69 8.94
CA MET A 225 16.17 -6.24 8.15
C MET A 225 14.88 -6.73 8.80
N GLN A 226 13.94 -5.82 8.98
CA GLN A 226 12.60 -6.13 9.47
C GLN A 226 11.61 -6.13 8.30
N ARG A 227 10.55 -6.95 8.43
CA ARG A 227 9.48 -6.96 7.44
C ARG A 227 8.71 -5.64 7.44
N GLU A 228 8.34 -5.15 6.27
CA GLU A 228 7.41 -4.02 6.12
C GLU A 228 6.07 -4.34 6.77
N SER A 229 5.57 -3.46 7.63
CA SER A 229 4.40 -3.75 8.47
C SER A 229 3.08 -3.87 7.71
N ASP A 230 3.03 -3.38 6.48
CA ASP A 230 1.85 -3.39 5.63
C ASP A 230 1.47 -4.79 5.12
N LEU A 231 0.23 -4.90 4.69
CA LEU A 231 -0.35 -6.05 4.03
C LEU A 231 -0.54 -5.76 2.54
N ILE A 232 -0.78 -6.80 1.77
CA ILE A 232 -1.13 -6.70 0.35
C ILE A 232 -2.63 -6.36 0.23
N ASP A 233 -2.99 -5.58 -0.78
CA ASP A 233 -4.37 -5.34 -1.16
C ASP A 233 -5.06 -6.65 -1.53
N VAL A 234 -6.23 -6.93 -0.96
CA VAL A 234 -7.02 -8.14 -1.21
C VAL A 234 -7.35 -8.37 -2.70
N TRP A 235 -7.33 -7.32 -3.51
CA TRP A 235 -7.48 -7.44 -4.96
C TRP A 235 -6.32 -8.15 -5.64
N PHE A 236 -5.16 -8.19 -5.01
CA PHE A 236 -4.03 -9.00 -5.47
C PHE A 236 -4.34 -10.51 -5.37
N ASP A 237 -4.98 -10.93 -4.28
CA ASP A 237 -5.37 -12.33 -4.09
C ASP A 237 -6.32 -12.79 -5.19
N SER A 238 -7.36 -12.00 -5.46
CA SER A 238 -8.32 -12.32 -6.51
C SER A 238 -7.72 -12.21 -7.92
N GLY A 239 -6.79 -11.28 -8.14
CA GLY A 239 -6.08 -11.13 -9.41
C GLY A 239 -5.08 -12.25 -9.68
N SER A 240 -4.52 -12.86 -8.63
CA SER A 240 -3.58 -13.99 -8.77
C SER A 240 -4.27 -15.34 -9.00
N MET A 241 -5.60 -15.42 -8.90
CA MET A 241 -6.35 -16.69 -8.97
C MET A 241 -6.01 -17.57 -10.19
N PRO A 242 -5.83 -17.02 -11.42
CA PRO A 242 -5.54 -17.87 -12.58
C PRO A 242 -4.24 -18.69 -12.44
N TYR A 243 -3.31 -18.20 -11.65
CA TYR A 243 -2.03 -18.86 -11.36
C TYR A 243 -2.07 -19.62 -10.04
N ALA A 244 -2.62 -18.99 -9.00
CA ALA A 244 -2.64 -19.53 -7.65
C ALA A 244 -3.43 -20.83 -7.52
N GLN A 245 -4.53 -20.99 -8.27
CA GLN A 245 -5.31 -22.23 -8.28
C GLN A 245 -4.51 -23.45 -8.72
N TRP A 246 -3.44 -23.28 -9.48
CA TRP A 246 -2.55 -24.33 -9.97
C TRP A 246 -1.26 -24.42 -9.16
N HIS A 247 -1.10 -23.58 -8.14
CA HIS A 247 0.14 -23.42 -7.38
C HIS A 247 1.35 -23.10 -8.28
N TYR A 248 1.10 -22.37 -9.38
CA TYR A 248 2.14 -21.91 -10.30
C TYR A 248 3.05 -20.85 -9.61
N PRO A 249 4.37 -20.86 -9.81
CA PRO A 249 5.15 -21.72 -10.72
C PRO A 249 5.72 -22.98 -10.05
N PHE A 250 5.28 -23.39 -8.88
CA PHE A 250 5.85 -24.48 -8.10
C PHE A 250 5.32 -25.85 -8.54
N GLU A 251 4.05 -25.92 -8.95
CA GLU A 251 3.37 -27.10 -9.46
C GLU A 251 2.64 -26.78 -10.76
N ASN A 252 2.24 -27.83 -11.51
CA ASN A 252 1.35 -27.74 -12.67
C ASN A 252 1.77 -26.70 -13.74
N LYS A 253 3.08 -26.47 -13.91
CA LYS A 253 3.61 -25.45 -14.84
C LYS A 253 3.09 -25.60 -16.25
N GLU A 254 2.95 -26.84 -16.72
CA GLU A 254 2.50 -27.15 -18.06
C GLU A 254 1.08 -26.65 -18.35
N LEU A 255 0.25 -26.45 -17.33
CA LEU A 255 -1.10 -25.92 -17.50
C LEU A 255 -1.07 -24.45 -17.94
N ILE A 256 -0.06 -23.71 -17.52
CA ILE A 256 0.15 -22.31 -17.84
C ILE A 256 1.12 -22.15 -19.01
N ASP A 257 2.33 -22.71 -18.92
CA ASP A 257 3.43 -22.50 -19.88
C ASP A 257 3.10 -23.06 -21.27
N GLU A 258 2.29 -24.13 -21.35
CA GLU A 258 1.84 -24.76 -22.60
C GLU A 258 0.43 -24.33 -23.02
N ASN A 259 -0.13 -23.29 -22.39
CA ASN A 259 -1.46 -22.74 -22.68
C ASN A 259 -2.60 -23.79 -22.59
N LYS A 260 -2.51 -24.75 -21.66
CA LYS A 260 -3.54 -25.77 -21.47
C LYS A 260 -4.75 -25.27 -20.67
N SER A 261 -4.51 -24.37 -19.71
CA SER A 261 -5.55 -23.83 -18.81
C SER A 261 -5.50 -22.30 -18.68
N PHE A 262 -4.58 -21.64 -19.38
CA PHE A 262 -4.45 -20.21 -19.41
C PHE A 262 -4.01 -19.75 -20.84
N PRO A 263 -4.61 -18.67 -21.40
CA PRO A 263 -5.72 -17.90 -20.85
C PRO A 263 -7.03 -18.71 -20.80
N ALA A 264 -7.96 -18.29 -19.94
CA ALA A 264 -9.29 -18.90 -19.87
C ALA A 264 -10.09 -18.69 -21.17
N ASP A 265 -10.90 -19.69 -21.56
CA ASP A 265 -11.76 -19.60 -22.76
C ASP A 265 -12.93 -18.61 -22.57
N PHE A 266 -13.40 -18.47 -21.33
CA PHE A 266 -14.57 -17.66 -21.00
C PHE A 266 -14.56 -17.18 -19.56
N ILE A 267 -14.96 -15.90 -19.39
CA ILE A 267 -15.22 -15.29 -18.09
C ILE A 267 -16.47 -14.39 -18.20
N ALA A 268 -17.33 -14.41 -17.19
CA ALA A 268 -18.56 -13.61 -17.17
C ALA A 268 -18.77 -12.96 -15.80
N GLU A 269 -18.90 -11.63 -15.83
CA GLU A 269 -19.20 -10.80 -14.67
C GLU A 269 -19.96 -9.54 -15.07
N GLY A 270 -20.43 -8.77 -14.10
CA GLY A 270 -21.03 -7.46 -14.34
C GLY A 270 -20.04 -6.45 -14.89
N VAL A 271 -20.53 -5.44 -15.59
CA VAL A 271 -19.70 -4.40 -16.22
C VAL A 271 -18.89 -3.57 -15.21
N ASP A 272 -19.31 -3.53 -13.96
CA ASP A 272 -18.60 -2.90 -12.85
C ASP A 272 -17.22 -3.54 -12.60
N GLN A 273 -17.06 -4.84 -12.89
CA GLN A 273 -15.81 -5.57 -12.71
C GLN A 273 -14.69 -5.14 -13.68
N THR A 274 -14.98 -4.34 -14.67
CA THR A 274 -13.95 -3.63 -15.46
C THR A 274 -13.12 -2.64 -14.63
N ARG A 275 -13.58 -2.28 -13.43
CA ARG A 275 -12.84 -1.51 -12.42
C ARG A 275 -12.74 -2.27 -11.09
N GLY A 276 -12.74 -3.55 -11.14
CA GLY A 276 -12.62 -4.48 -10.03
C GLY A 276 -11.82 -5.68 -10.49
N TRP A 277 -12.39 -6.88 -10.42
CA TRP A 277 -11.69 -8.13 -10.68
C TRP A 277 -11.03 -8.20 -12.07
N PHE A 278 -11.73 -7.83 -13.15
CA PHE A 278 -11.13 -7.86 -14.51
C PHE A 278 -9.89 -6.99 -14.65
N TYR A 279 -9.77 -5.93 -13.86
CA TYR A 279 -8.60 -5.07 -13.89
C TYR A 279 -7.42 -5.65 -13.11
N THR A 280 -7.67 -6.52 -12.15
CA THR A 280 -6.64 -7.15 -11.31
C THR A 280 -6.14 -8.49 -11.87
N LEU A 281 -6.86 -9.09 -12.81
CA LEU A 281 -6.42 -10.24 -13.62
C LEU A 281 -5.35 -9.84 -14.62
#